data_91636ce0bfc55104c7a95a38fefc7dd3
#
_entry.id   91636ce0bfc55104c7a95a38fefc7dd3
#
_cell.length_a   1.000
_cell.length_b   1.000
_cell.length_c   1.000
_cell.angle_alpha   90.00
_cell.angle_beta   90.00
_cell.angle_gamma   90.00
#
_symmetry.space_group_name_H-M   'P 1'
#
loop_
_entity.id
_entity.type
_entity.pdbx_description
1 polymer ?
#
loop_
_entity_poly.entity_id
_entity_poly.type
_entity_poly.pdbx_seq_one_letter_code
_entity_poly.pdbx_strand_id
1 'polypeptide(L)'
;MQNSAMKSIRFHLALWLGLVCLFNSARADDAQNPFVGYWGLTIPGGHAGWLGVESDGSQVKAQMLWGWGSVFKLDGARLDGDKLVLTRMHEVDTKKPDDHKAKTKLAETITVTRDGDSLQLVSVMPKADGSGEERSEFTGKRLPPMPPVPDLATVKFGDPVELFNGMNLDGWRPIETEAINGWGVADGILFNKQGEEGKEYANLRTDAEFEDFMLHAETRLPKEGNSGIYIRGIYEVQVFDSYGKPLDSHNMGAVYSRIKPAAAAEKAAGEWQTLDITFVKRHATVVLNGVKIIDNQPVLGPTGGALWPEVDRPGPIYLQGDHTGIEYRNIVLRRVVD
;
A
#
# COMPACT_ATOMS: atom_id res chain seq x y z
N MET A 1 44.53 -62.20 16.43
CA MET A 1 43.23 -62.49 17.08
C MET A 1 42.55 -61.16 17.38
N GLN A 2 41.32 -61.09 17.09
CA GLN A 2 40.28 -60.07 17.31
C GLN A 2 40.10 -58.98 16.23
N ASN A 3 39.06 -59.29 15.48
CA ASN A 3 38.33 -58.42 14.55
C ASN A 3 37.72 -57.21 15.26
N SER A 4 37.80 -56.05 14.63
CA SER A 4 36.96 -54.92 14.94
C SER A 4 36.19 -54.50 13.70
N ALA A 5 34.87 -54.68 13.74
CA ALA A 5 33.94 -54.43 12.68
C ALA A 5 33.72 -52.92 12.47
N MET A 6 33.93 -52.49 11.25
CA MET A 6 33.57 -51.16 10.79
C MET A 6 32.05 -51.08 10.53
N LYS A 7 31.32 -50.34 11.38
CA LYS A 7 29.88 -50.01 11.15
C LYS A 7 29.78 -48.90 10.09
N SER A 8 29.24 -49.23 8.93
CA SER A 8 28.91 -48.28 7.91
C SER A 8 27.62 -47.52 8.34
N ILE A 9 27.76 -46.22 8.51
CA ILE A 9 26.62 -45.29 8.68
C ILE A 9 26.11 -44.92 7.30
N ARG A 10 24.92 -45.43 6.96
CA ARG A 10 24.18 -45.01 5.78
C ARG A 10 23.50 -43.67 6.08
N PHE A 11 24.00 -42.61 5.48
CA PHE A 11 23.25 -41.34 5.40
C PHE A 11 22.06 -41.52 4.45
N HIS A 12 20.85 -41.44 5.00
CA HIS A 12 19.65 -41.29 4.19
C HIS A 12 19.53 -39.82 3.80
N LEU A 13 19.80 -39.55 2.54
CA LEU A 13 19.53 -38.25 1.90
C LEU A 13 18.01 -38.18 1.72
N ALA A 14 17.33 -37.53 2.63
CA ALA A 14 15.92 -37.19 2.45
C ALA A 14 15.81 -36.04 1.42
N LEU A 15 15.45 -36.40 0.20
CA LEU A 15 15.14 -35.47 -0.86
C LEU A 15 13.85 -34.74 -0.49
N TRP A 16 13.94 -33.51 -0.02
CA TRP A 16 12.80 -32.60 0.08
C TRP A 16 12.46 -32.11 -1.33
N LEU A 17 11.52 -32.79 -1.98
CA LEU A 17 10.78 -32.22 -3.12
C LEU A 17 9.87 -31.14 -2.54
N GLY A 18 10.38 -29.90 -2.47
CA GLY A 18 9.57 -28.72 -2.23
C GLY A 18 8.59 -28.56 -3.38
N LEU A 19 7.33 -28.62 -3.05
CA LEU A 19 6.18 -28.51 -3.92
C LEU A 19 6.12 -27.10 -4.55
N VAL A 20 6.69 -26.96 -5.74
CA VAL A 20 6.43 -25.81 -6.64
C VAL A 20 5.11 -26.08 -7.35
N CYS A 21 3.99 -25.84 -6.69
CA CYS A 21 2.65 -25.87 -7.27
C CYS A 21 1.81 -24.79 -6.64
N LEU A 22 2.05 -23.51 -6.94
CA LEU A 22 1.16 -22.43 -6.47
C LEU A 22 0.93 -21.29 -7.49
N PHE A 23 1.11 -21.53 -8.79
CA PHE A 23 0.83 -20.45 -9.77
C PHE A 23 -0.05 -20.85 -10.96
N ASN A 24 -0.77 -21.97 -10.90
CA ASN A 24 -1.77 -22.32 -11.92
C ASN A 24 -3.21 -22.44 -11.39
N SER A 25 -3.47 -22.12 -10.12
CA SER A 25 -4.81 -22.22 -9.53
C SER A 25 -5.73 -21.05 -9.91
N ALA A 26 -5.18 -19.88 -10.24
CA ALA A 26 -5.99 -18.71 -10.56
C ALA A 26 -6.94 -18.89 -11.76
N ARG A 27 -6.59 -19.74 -12.73
CA ARG A 27 -7.44 -20.00 -13.90
C ARG A 27 -8.54 -21.05 -13.67
N ALA A 28 -8.35 -21.98 -12.74
CA ALA A 28 -9.35 -22.99 -12.40
C ALA A 28 -10.41 -22.45 -11.45
N ASP A 29 -10.01 -21.54 -10.52
CA ASP A 29 -10.92 -20.85 -9.61
C ASP A 29 -11.80 -19.80 -10.32
N ASP A 30 -11.31 -19.19 -11.40
CA ASP A 30 -12.09 -18.25 -12.24
C ASP A 30 -13.33 -18.92 -12.89
N ALA A 31 -13.31 -20.25 -13.09
CA ALA A 31 -14.47 -20.99 -13.61
C ALA A 31 -15.56 -21.16 -12.53
N GLN A 32 -15.23 -21.10 -11.25
CA GLN A 32 -16.14 -21.30 -10.13
C GLN A 32 -16.58 -19.98 -9.49
N ASN A 33 -15.71 -18.96 -9.46
CA ASN A 33 -16.05 -17.62 -8.97
C ASN A 33 -15.35 -16.55 -9.85
N PRO A 34 -16.11 -15.89 -10.76
CA PRO A 34 -15.53 -14.97 -11.73
C PRO A 34 -15.00 -13.67 -11.12
N PHE A 35 -15.26 -13.40 -9.84
CA PHE A 35 -14.78 -12.21 -9.14
C PHE A 35 -13.41 -12.41 -8.46
N VAL A 36 -12.92 -13.64 -8.34
CA VAL A 36 -11.62 -13.93 -7.72
C VAL A 36 -10.51 -13.14 -8.42
N GLY A 37 -9.62 -12.57 -7.62
CA GLY A 37 -8.49 -11.76 -8.04
C GLY A 37 -8.50 -10.34 -7.49
N TYR A 38 -7.73 -9.47 -8.12
CA TYR A 38 -7.53 -8.09 -7.66
C TYR A 38 -8.09 -7.10 -8.66
N TRP A 39 -8.74 -6.06 -8.13
CA TRP A 39 -9.44 -5.06 -8.91
C TRP A 39 -9.05 -3.67 -8.43
N GLY A 40 -8.61 -2.82 -9.35
CA GLY A 40 -8.47 -1.39 -9.10
C GLY A 40 -9.83 -0.72 -9.20
N LEU A 41 -10.22 0.06 -8.21
CA LEU A 41 -11.52 0.73 -8.15
C LEU A 41 -11.35 2.23 -8.36
N THR A 42 -12.25 2.82 -9.15
CA THR A 42 -12.48 4.27 -9.15
C THR A 42 -13.74 4.52 -8.31
N ILE A 43 -13.54 4.93 -7.07
CA ILE A 43 -14.62 5.16 -6.11
C ILE A 43 -15.24 6.55 -6.28
N PRO A 44 -16.41 6.84 -5.66
CA PRO A 44 -17.03 8.16 -5.74
C PRO A 44 -16.06 9.30 -5.42
N GLY A 45 -16.09 10.36 -6.21
CA GLY A 45 -15.12 11.46 -6.13
C GLY A 45 -13.88 11.26 -7.00
N GLY A 46 -13.75 10.11 -7.70
CA GLY A 46 -12.62 9.83 -8.60
C GLY A 46 -11.37 9.29 -7.89
N HIS A 47 -11.47 8.99 -6.58
CA HIS A 47 -10.34 8.48 -5.82
C HIS A 47 -10.04 7.01 -6.14
N ALA A 48 -8.77 6.63 -5.95
CA ALA A 48 -8.33 5.25 -6.12
C ALA A 48 -8.83 4.36 -4.97
N GLY A 49 -9.39 3.22 -5.32
CA GLY A 49 -9.71 2.15 -4.39
C GLY A 49 -9.15 0.80 -4.87
N TRP A 50 -9.39 -0.23 -4.10
CA TRP A 50 -8.97 -1.57 -4.46
C TRP A 50 -9.91 -2.61 -3.83
N LEU A 51 -10.14 -3.70 -4.55
CA LEU A 51 -10.89 -4.87 -4.06
C LEU A 51 -10.06 -6.12 -4.34
N GLY A 52 -9.78 -6.90 -3.31
CA GLY A 52 -9.24 -8.24 -3.40
C GLY A 52 -10.30 -9.26 -3.04
N VAL A 53 -10.52 -10.24 -3.91
CA VAL A 53 -11.47 -11.34 -3.71
C VAL A 53 -10.73 -12.66 -3.77
N GLU A 54 -10.88 -13.46 -2.74
CA GLU A 54 -10.30 -14.79 -2.61
C GLU A 54 -11.42 -15.82 -2.39
N SER A 55 -11.22 -17.04 -2.85
CA SER A 55 -12.12 -18.17 -2.62
C SER A 55 -11.32 -19.41 -2.29
N ASP A 56 -11.73 -20.13 -1.27
CA ASP A 56 -11.17 -21.45 -0.94
C ASP A 56 -12.09 -22.61 -1.41
N GLY A 57 -12.98 -22.30 -2.37
CA GLY A 57 -13.97 -23.22 -2.92
C GLY A 57 -15.28 -23.30 -2.12
N SER A 58 -15.25 -23.02 -0.82
CA SER A 58 -16.45 -23.04 0.05
C SER A 58 -16.84 -21.65 0.56
N GLN A 59 -15.86 -20.75 0.71
CA GLN A 59 -16.05 -19.41 1.26
C GLN A 59 -15.40 -18.37 0.35
N VAL A 60 -16.12 -17.28 0.19
CA VAL A 60 -15.58 -16.07 -0.46
C VAL A 60 -15.13 -15.11 0.64
N LYS A 61 -13.92 -14.61 0.51
CA LYS A 61 -13.36 -13.57 1.38
C LYS A 61 -13.02 -12.37 0.53
N ALA A 62 -13.23 -11.19 1.08
CA ALA A 62 -12.89 -9.97 0.37
C ALA A 62 -12.25 -8.93 1.30
N GLN A 63 -11.36 -8.15 0.71
CA GLN A 63 -10.71 -7.00 1.33
C GLN A 63 -10.89 -5.80 0.43
N MET A 64 -10.96 -4.61 1.00
CA MET A 64 -11.18 -3.38 0.23
C MET A 64 -10.29 -2.25 0.75
N LEU A 65 -9.84 -1.41 -0.17
CA LEU A 65 -9.34 -0.07 0.10
C LEU A 65 -10.38 0.93 -0.40
N TRP A 66 -10.79 1.85 0.47
CA TRP A 66 -11.77 2.90 0.14
C TRP A 66 -11.08 4.26 0.07
N GLY A 67 -10.21 4.44 -0.94
CA GLY A 67 -9.51 5.70 -1.20
C GLY A 67 -8.43 6.04 -0.17
N TRP A 68 -8.84 6.47 0.98
CA TRP A 68 -7.96 6.87 2.09
C TRP A 68 -7.86 5.78 3.16
N GLY A 69 -6.78 5.82 3.94
CA GLY A 69 -6.57 4.92 5.08
C GLY A 69 -6.17 3.50 4.68
N SER A 70 -6.52 2.55 5.54
CA SER A 70 -6.02 1.18 5.46
C SER A 70 -6.90 0.27 4.62
N VAL A 71 -6.28 -0.79 4.08
CA VAL A 71 -7.04 -1.95 3.57
C VAL A 71 -7.73 -2.63 4.73
N PHE A 72 -9.01 -2.92 4.58
CA PHE A 72 -9.83 -3.60 5.58
C PHE A 72 -10.48 -4.86 5.02
N LYS A 73 -10.73 -5.82 5.91
CA LYS A 73 -11.52 -7.00 5.58
C LYS A 73 -12.99 -6.62 5.58
N LEU A 74 -13.73 -7.14 4.61
CA LEU A 74 -15.18 -7.01 4.58
C LEU A 74 -15.80 -8.03 5.56
N ASP A 75 -16.89 -7.63 6.21
CA ASP A 75 -17.59 -8.46 7.21
C ASP A 75 -18.31 -9.65 6.56
N GLY A 76 -18.67 -9.51 5.28
CA GLY A 76 -19.29 -10.57 4.49
C GLY A 76 -18.97 -10.46 3.01
N ALA A 77 -18.86 -11.64 2.37
CA ALA A 77 -18.76 -11.76 0.92
C ALA A 77 -19.44 -13.06 0.49
N ARG A 78 -20.36 -12.99 -0.47
CA ARG A 78 -21.07 -14.15 -1.02
C ARG A 78 -21.45 -13.95 -2.47
N LEU A 79 -21.54 -15.05 -3.19
CA LEU A 79 -22.18 -15.06 -4.51
C LEU A 79 -23.72 -15.10 -4.34
N ASP A 80 -24.41 -14.37 -5.21
CA ASP A 80 -25.86 -14.33 -5.31
C ASP A 80 -26.24 -14.34 -6.81
N GLY A 81 -26.43 -15.54 -7.35
CA GLY A 81 -26.52 -15.73 -8.78
C GLY A 81 -25.21 -15.35 -9.48
N ASP A 82 -25.29 -14.40 -10.39
CA ASP A 82 -24.17 -13.85 -11.17
C ASP A 82 -23.52 -12.62 -10.51
N LYS A 83 -23.90 -12.29 -9.27
CA LYS A 83 -23.41 -11.12 -8.53
C LYS A 83 -22.57 -11.53 -7.34
N LEU A 84 -21.62 -10.67 -6.99
CA LEU A 84 -20.94 -10.72 -5.71
C LEU A 84 -21.55 -9.68 -4.77
N VAL A 85 -22.02 -10.12 -3.60
CA VAL A 85 -22.58 -9.26 -2.56
C VAL A 85 -21.61 -9.18 -1.42
N LEU A 86 -21.18 -7.96 -1.13
CA LEU A 86 -20.21 -7.63 -0.08
C LEU A 86 -20.94 -6.89 1.05
N THR A 87 -20.52 -7.10 2.29
CA THR A 87 -21.07 -6.42 3.47
C THR A 87 -19.95 -5.76 4.24
N ARG A 88 -20.16 -4.50 4.62
CA ARG A 88 -19.29 -3.74 5.52
C ARG A 88 -20.12 -3.21 6.69
N MET A 89 -19.65 -3.45 7.91
CA MET A 89 -20.31 -2.94 9.11
C MET A 89 -19.69 -1.61 9.53
N HIS A 90 -20.53 -0.61 9.73
CA HIS A 90 -20.14 0.71 10.21
C HIS A 90 -20.67 0.91 11.64
N GLU A 91 -19.84 1.42 12.53
CA GLU A 91 -20.28 1.96 13.82
C GLU A 91 -20.52 3.46 13.67
N VAL A 92 -21.75 3.89 13.84
CA VAL A 92 -22.13 5.30 13.73
C VAL A 92 -22.71 5.79 15.05
N ASP A 93 -22.42 7.04 15.40
CA ASP A 93 -22.98 7.67 16.59
C ASP A 93 -24.48 7.93 16.38
N THR A 94 -25.31 7.42 17.28
CA THR A 94 -26.73 7.80 17.30
C THR A 94 -26.88 9.10 18.10
N LYS A 95 -27.26 10.17 17.39
CA LYS A 95 -27.64 11.44 18.03
C LYS A 95 -29.02 11.28 18.70
N LYS A 96 -29.08 10.59 19.84
CA LYS A 96 -30.23 10.70 20.75
C LYS A 96 -29.94 11.85 21.70
N PRO A 97 -30.94 12.77 21.96
CA PRO A 97 -30.69 13.95 22.80
C PRO A 97 -30.18 13.64 24.21
N ASP A 98 -30.45 12.45 24.72
CA ASP A 98 -30.18 12.06 26.10
C ASP A 98 -29.05 11.01 26.27
N ASP A 99 -28.44 10.51 25.15
CA ASP A 99 -27.41 9.49 25.23
C ASP A 99 -26.19 9.83 24.32
N HIS A 100 -25.23 10.55 24.88
CA HIS A 100 -24.06 11.06 24.17
C HIS A 100 -23.05 9.98 23.72
N LYS A 101 -23.32 8.68 23.92
CA LYS A 101 -22.40 7.58 23.64
C LYS A 101 -23.02 6.36 22.95
N ALA A 102 -24.29 6.40 22.58
CA ALA A 102 -24.89 5.26 21.91
C ALA A 102 -24.39 5.15 20.46
N LYS A 103 -23.75 4.02 20.16
CA LYS A 103 -23.37 3.65 18.79
C LYS A 103 -24.35 2.63 18.24
N THR A 104 -24.68 2.75 16.99
CA THR A 104 -25.44 1.72 16.26
C THR A 104 -24.58 1.13 15.16
N LYS A 105 -24.81 -0.13 14.83
CA LYS A 105 -24.16 -0.80 13.71
C LYS A 105 -25.09 -0.74 12.49
N LEU A 106 -24.55 -0.23 11.40
CA LEU A 106 -25.22 -0.19 10.11
C LEU A 106 -24.46 -1.06 9.12
N ALA A 107 -25.19 -1.86 8.35
CA ALA A 107 -24.65 -2.70 7.31
C ALA A 107 -24.74 -1.98 5.97
N GLU A 108 -23.58 -1.61 5.41
CA GLU A 108 -23.44 -1.23 4.02
C GLU A 108 -23.45 -2.49 3.17
N THR A 109 -24.25 -2.51 2.11
CA THR A 109 -24.26 -3.60 1.13
C THR A 109 -23.71 -3.10 -0.18
N ILE A 110 -22.67 -3.76 -0.71
CA ILE A 110 -22.09 -3.45 -2.01
C ILE A 110 -22.39 -4.61 -2.95
N THR A 111 -23.21 -4.36 -3.96
CA THR A 111 -23.52 -5.33 -5.02
C THR A 111 -22.58 -5.10 -6.19
N VAL A 112 -21.89 -6.15 -6.60
CA VAL A 112 -20.89 -6.13 -7.67
C VAL A 112 -21.39 -6.98 -8.83
N THR A 113 -21.41 -6.41 -10.02
CA THR A 113 -21.63 -7.10 -11.29
C THR A 113 -20.36 -7.01 -12.13
N ARG A 114 -20.13 -8.03 -12.97
CA ARG A 114 -18.93 -8.12 -13.80
C ARG A 114 -19.32 -8.17 -15.29
N ASP A 115 -18.56 -7.44 -16.09
CA ASP A 115 -18.55 -7.55 -17.55
C ASP A 115 -17.10 -7.61 -18.04
N GLY A 116 -16.67 -8.80 -18.46
CA GLY A 116 -15.27 -9.04 -18.82
C GLY A 116 -14.31 -8.72 -17.67
N ASP A 117 -13.39 -7.79 -17.89
CA ASP A 117 -12.43 -7.30 -16.90
C ASP A 117 -12.88 -5.98 -16.22
N SER A 118 -14.17 -5.69 -16.28
CA SER A 118 -14.78 -4.51 -15.65
C SER A 118 -15.77 -4.92 -14.57
N LEU A 119 -15.84 -4.13 -13.51
CA LEU A 119 -16.85 -4.21 -12.46
C LEU A 119 -17.73 -2.97 -12.46
N GLN A 120 -19.02 -3.19 -12.21
CA GLN A 120 -19.95 -2.16 -11.74
C GLN A 120 -20.31 -2.47 -10.29
N LEU A 121 -20.17 -1.49 -9.43
CA LEU A 121 -20.41 -1.63 -8.00
C LEU A 121 -21.47 -0.62 -7.58
N VAL A 122 -22.40 -1.10 -6.77
CA VAL A 122 -23.47 -0.30 -6.20
C VAL A 122 -23.43 -0.49 -4.69
N SER A 123 -23.10 0.56 -3.97
CA SER A 123 -23.16 0.60 -2.50
C SER A 123 -24.48 1.20 -2.05
N VAL A 124 -25.08 0.57 -1.05
CA VAL A 124 -26.28 1.05 -0.35
C VAL A 124 -25.99 1.05 1.15
N MET A 125 -26.03 2.24 1.74
CA MET A 125 -25.78 2.48 3.16
C MET A 125 -27.04 3.04 3.81
N PRO A 126 -27.65 2.35 4.79
CA PRO A 126 -28.78 2.91 5.55
C PRO A 126 -28.32 4.17 6.31
N LYS A 127 -29.19 5.18 6.39
CA LYS A 127 -28.94 6.37 7.21
C LYS A 127 -29.16 6.07 8.68
N ALA A 128 -28.31 6.64 9.55
CA ALA A 128 -28.38 6.40 10.98
C ALA A 128 -29.67 6.89 11.65
N ASP A 129 -30.32 7.88 11.05
CA ASP A 129 -31.60 8.46 11.52
C ASP A 129 -32.84 7.71 11.03
N GLY A 130 -32.65 6.66 10.20
CA GLY A 130 -33.73 5.87 9.61
C GLY A 130 -34.47 6.60 8.49
N SER A 131 -34.00 7.75 8.00
CA SER A 131 -34.64 8.56 6.96
C SER A 131 -34.54 7.98 5.55
N GLY A 132 -33.88 6.83 5.39
CA GLY A 132 -33.69 6.18 4.10
C GLY A 132 -32.28 5.63 3.94
N GLU A 133 -31.79 5.61 2.71
CA GLU A 133 -30.50 5.04 2.31
C GLU A 133 -29.70 6.04 1.50
N GLU A 134 -28.37 5.91 1.56
CA GLU A 134 -27.43 6.55 0.64
C GLU A 134 -26.99 5.52 -0.38
N ARG A 135 -26.99 5.90 -1.66
CA ARG A 135 -26.59 5.05 -2.77
C ARG A 135 -25.45 5.68 -3.52
N SER A 136 -24.42 4.89 -3.78
CA SER A 136 -23.26 5.28 -4.57
C SER A 136 -22.99 4.24 -5.64
N GLU A 137 -22.56 4.72 -6.81
CA GLU A 137 -22.16 3.86 -7.93
C GLU A 137 -20.71 4.15 -8.29
N PHE A 138 -19.93 3.11 -8.55
CA PHE A 138 -18.53 3.21 -8.91
C PHE A 138 -18.09 2.00 -9.73
N THR A 139 -16.86 2.05 -10.25
CA THR A 139 -16.39 1.07 -11.20
C THR A 139 -15.08 0.45 -10.76
N GLY A 140 -14.77 -0.70 -11.34
CA GLY A 140 -13.49 -1.36 -11.15
C GLY A 140 -12.97 -1.97 -12.43
N LYS A 141 -11.66 -2.16 -12.49
CA LYS A 141 -10.99 -2.90 -13.56
C LYS A 141 -10.10 -3.97 -12.96
N ARG A 142 -10.05 -5.13 -13.62
CA ARG A 142 -9.16 -6.22 -13.21
C ARG A 142 -7.71 -5.74 -13.27
N LEU A 143 -6.98 -5.94 -12.19
CA LEU A 143 -5.54 -5.68 -12.19
C LEU A 143 -4.80 -6.81 -12.91
N PRO A 144 -3.70 -6.48 -13.61
CA PRO A 144 -2.88 -7.50 -14.26
C PRO A 144 -2.31 -8.47 -13.22
N PRO A 145 -2.09 -9.73 -13.60
CA PRO A 145 -1.47 -10.72 -12.73
C PRO A 145 -0.17 -10.20 -12.12
N MET A 146 0.16 -10.69 -10.92
CA MET A 146 1.42 -10.36 -10.29
C MET A 146 2.57 -10.90 -11.13
N PRO A 147 3.55 -10.08 -11.52
CA PRO A 147 4.73 -10.58 -12.21
C PRO A 147 5.50 -11.59 -11.35
N PRO A 148 6.29 -12.50 -11.96
CA PRO A 148 7.19 -13.35 -11.21
C PRO A 148 8.16 -12.54 -10.33
N VAL A 149 8.50 -13.10 -9.17
CA VAL A 149 9.47 -12.49 -8.24
C VAL A 149 10.78 -12.21 -8.99
N PRO A 150 11.25 -10.95 -9.03
CA PRO A 150 12.50 -10.62 -9.71
C PRO A 150 13.70 -11.19 -8.96
N ASP A 151 14.68 -11.68 -9.69
CA ASP A 151 16.01 -11.93 -9.13
C ASP A 151 16.80 -10.61 -9.09
N LEU A 152 16.78 -9.95 -7.93
CA LEU A 152 17.41 -8.64 -7.75
C LEU A 152 18.93 -8.65 -8.00
N ALA A 153 19.60 -9.82 -7.95
CA ALA A 153 21.02 -9.93 -8.26
C ALA A 153 21.30 -9.74 -9.77
N THR A 154 20.30 -9.95 -10.62
CA THR A 154 20.41 -9.78 -12.07
C THR A 154 19.93 -8.41 -12.57
N VAL A 155 19.23 -7.66 -11.72
CA VAL A 155 18.72 -6.33 -12.06
C VAL A 155 19.85 -5.33 -12.16
N LYS A 156 19.94 -4.63 -13.27
CA LYS A 156 20.91 -3.55 -13.46
C LYS A 156 20.26 -2.21 -13.21
N PHE A 157 20.97 -1.37 -12.47
CA PHE A 157 20.55 0.00 -12.20
C PHE A 157 21.45 0.98 -12.95
N GLY A 158 20.84 1.96 -13.58
CA GLY A 158 21.52 3.05 -14.27
C GLY A 158 22.22 4.03 -13.33
N ASP A 159 22.70 5.13 -13.91
CA ASP A 159 23.33 6.20 -13.16
C ASP A 159 22.37 6.82 -12.12
N PRO A 160 22.90 7.32 -11.00
CA PRO A 160 22.09 8.02 -10.01
C PRO A 160 21.53 9.35 -10.59
N VAL A 161 20.27 9.58 -10.32
CA VAL A 161 19.57 10.82 -10.61
C VAL A 161 19.22 11.49 -9.29
N GLU A 162 19.78 12.65 -9.02
CA GLU A 162 19.38 13.47 -7.89
C GLU A 162 17.99 14.05 -8.15
N LEU A 163 17.00 13.58 -7.39
CA LEU A 163 15.63 14.11 -7.49
C LEU A 163 15.48 15.44 -6.75
N PHE A 164 16.33 15.69 -5.77
CA PHE A 164 16.37 16.93 -5.01
C PHE A 164 17.78 17.52 -5.06
N ASN A 165 17.90 18.74 -5.59
CA ASN A 165 19.17 19.41 -5.83
C ASN A 165 19.74 20.17 -4.60
N GLY A 166 19.05 20.16 -3.46
CA GLY A 166 19.41 20.87 -2.24
C GLY A 166 19.23 22.39 -2.28
N MET A 167 18.72 22.97 -3.37
CA MET A 167 18.64 24.43 -3.56
C MET A 167 17.22 24.95 -3.75
N ASN A 168 16.38 24.22 -4.47
CA ASN A 168 15.02 24.63 -4.82
C ASN A 168 14.13 23.43 -5.13
N LEU A 169 12.89 23.69 -5.56
CA LEU A 169 11.89 22.67 -5.92
C LEU A 169 11.86 22.34 -7.43
N ASP A 170 12.94 22.60 -8.17
CA ASP A 170 12.99 22.23 -9.59
C ASP A 170 12.77 20.74 -9.77
N GLY A 171 11.84 20.38 -10.67
CA GLY A 171 11.42 18.99 -10.89
C GLY A 171 10.36 18.47 -9.91
N TRP A 172 9.86 19.34 -9.01
CA TRP A 172 8.80 19.04 -8.06
C TRP A 172 7.65 20.02 -8.16
N ARG A 173 6.42 19.57 -7.90
CA ARG A 173 5.23 20.42 -7.83
C ARG A 173 4.23 19.90 -6.81
N PRO A 174 3.40 20.78 -6.23
CA PRO A 174 2.25 20.37 -5.42
C PRO A 174 1.28 19.49 -6.23
N ILE A 175 0.61 18.55 -5.57
CA ILE A 175 -0.47 17.74 -6.15
C ILE A 175 -1.77 18.54 -6.07
N GLU A 176 -2.14 19.00 -4.90
CA GLU A 176 -3.35 19.77 -4.63
C GLU A 176 -3.04 21.28 -4.80
N THR A 177 -3.43 21.85 -5.93
CA THR A 177 -3.10 23.25 -6.28
C THR A 177 -3.86 24.28 -5.45
N GLU A 178 -5.00 23.89 -4.87
CA GLU A 178 -5.83 24.77 -4.03
C GLU A 178 -5.46 24.68 -2.53
N ALA A 179 -4.67 23.68 -2.13
CA ALA A 179 -4.18 23.52 -0.78
C ALA A 179 -2.98 24.44 -0.48
N ILE A 180 -2.69 24.65 0.79
CA ILE A 180 -1.53 25.45 1.19
C ILE A 180 -0.24 24.71 0.82
N ASN A 181 0.62 25.33 0.03
CA ASN A 181 1.95 24.80 -0.20
C ASN A 181 2.87 25.10 0.99
N GLY A 182 3.06 24.09 1.85
CA GLY A 182 3.99 24.15 2.99
C GLY A 182 5.43 23.78 2.66
N TRP A 183 5.71 23.38 1.39
CA TRP A 183 7.01 22.90 0.98
C TRP A 183 7.98 24.04 0.67
N GLY A 184 9.20 23.89 1.14
CA GLY A 184 10.29 24.83 0.93
C GLY A 184 11.65 24.15 1.04
N VAL A 185 12.70 24.94 0.80
CA VAL A 185 14.09 24.49 0.89
C VAL A 185 14.88 25.48 1.73
N ALA A 186 15.65 24.95 2.68
CA ALA A 186 16.62 25.71 3.46
C ALA A 186 17.79 24.79 3.85
N ASP A 187 19.01 25.31 3.78
CA ASP A 187 20.24 24.61 4.20
C ASP A 187 20.41 23.20 3.60
N GLY A 188 20.02 23.02 2.35
CA GLY A 188 20.09 21.74 1.65
C GLY A 188 19.00 20.74 2.07
N ILE A 189 17.99 21.18 2.81
CA ILE A 189 16.89 20.37 3.33
C ILE A 189 15.59 20.79 2.61
N LEU A 190 14.90 19.80 2.06
CA LEU A 190 13.52 19.92 1.62
C LEU A 190 12.63 19.72 2.84
N PHE A 191 11.79 20.68 3.16
CA PHE A 191 10.90 20.58 4.30
C PHE A 191 9.45 20.86 3.91
N ASN A 192 8.52 20.26 4.64
CA ASN A 192 7.12 20.70 4.69
C ASN A 192 6.84 21.28 6.07
N LYS A 193 6.36 22.50 6.11
CA LYS A 193 6.01 23.19 7.33
C LYS A 193 4.50 23.40 7.40
N GLN A 194 3.87 22.75 8.33
CA GLN A 194 2.47 23.01 8.67
C GLN A 194 2.40 24.06 9.78
N GLY A 195 1.51 25.03 9.66
CA GLY A 195 1.45 26.16 10.59
C GLY A 195 0.05 26.47 11.10
N GLU A 196 -1.00 26.04 10.41
CA GLU A 196 -2.38 26.37 10.75
C GLU A 196 -3.20 25.11 10.95
N GLU A 197 -3.74 24.92 12.14
CA GLU A 197 -4.62 23.80 12.45
C GLU A 197 -5.91 23.85 11.61
N GLY A 198 -6.34 22.69 11.10
CA GLY A 198 -7.55 22.55 10.30
C GLY A 198 -7.44 23.07 8.85
N LYS A 199 -6.24 23.40 8.39
CA LYS A 199 -5.98 23.71 6.98
C LYS A 199 -5.44 22.51 6.23
N GLU A 200 -5.79 22.41 4.96
CA GLU A 200 -5.26 21.39 4.06
C GLU A 200 -3.92 21.84 3.48
N TYR A 201 -2.91 21.00 3.58
CA TYR A 201 -1.57 21.21 3.01
C TYR A 201 -1.35 20.26 1.85
N ALA A 202 -0.69 20.79 0.82
CA ALA A 202 -0.45 20.05 -0.40
C ALA A 202 0.61 18.95 -0.21
N ASN A 203 0.38 17.82 -0.88
CA ASN A 203 1.39 16.82 -1.13
C ASN A 203 2.33 17.30 -2.26
N LEU A 204 3.56 16.81 -2.29
CA LEU A 204 4.58 17.21 -3.27
C LEU A 204 4.95 16.01 -4.15
N ARG A 205 4.95 16.17 -5.47
CA ARG A 205 5.34 15.10 -6.40
C ARG A 205 6.44 15.52 -7.35
N THR A 206 7.22 14.55 -7.84
CA THR A 206 8.13 14.76 -8.98
C THR A 206 7.35 15.01 -10.26
N ASP A 207 7.91 15.85 -11.17
CA ASP A 207 7.42 15.98 -12.54
C ASP A 207 7.66 14.70 -13.35
N ALA A 208 8.84 14.10 -13.15
CA ALA A 208 9.20 12.83 -13.76
C ALA A 208 8.43 11.67 -13.16
N GLU A 209 8.18 10.64 -13.98
CA GLU A 209 7.55 9.39 -13.60
C GLU A 209 8.53 8.22 -13.79
N PHE A 210 8.37 7.20 -12.95
CA PHE A 210 9.28 6.07 -12.84
C PHE A 210 8.49 4.76 -12.79
N GLU A 211 9.08 3.69 -13.32
CA GLU A 211 8.48 2.35 -13.28
C GLU A 211 9.18 1.46 -12.26
N ASP A 212 10.35 0.95 -12.61
CA ASP A 212 11.18 0.12 -11.74
C ASP A 212 12.47 0.86 -11.38
N PHE A 213 12.82 0.89 -10.11
CA PHE A 213 13.93 1.71 -9.62
C PHE A 213 14.44 1.29 -8.24
N MET A 214 15.57 1.85 -7.85
CA MET A 214 16.03 1.98 -6.47
C MET A 214 15.97 3.46 -6.09
N LEU A 215 15.39 3.77 -4.95
CA LEU A 215 15.29 5.11 -4.37
C LEU A 215 16.01 5.12 -3.02
N HIS A 216 16.90 6.08 -2.85
CA HIS A 216 17.49 6.46 -1.57
C HIS A 216 16.86 7.78 -1.10
N ALA A 217 16.49 7.87 0.17
CA ALA A 217 16.02 9.10 0.78
C ALA A 217 16.38 9.13 2.27
N GLU A 218 16.76 10.29 2.76
CA GLU A 218 16.85 10.53 4.19
C GLU A 218 15.68 11.41 4.63
N THR A 219 15.08 11.06 5.77
CA THR A 219 13.94 11.79 6.33
C THR A 219 14.10 12.02 7.82
N ARG A 220 13.55 13.11 8.32
CA ARG A 220 13.50 13.43 9.74
C ARG A 220 12.12 14.00 10.08
N LEU A 221 11.48 13.44 11.11
CA LEU A 221 10.13 13.79 11.53
C LEU A 221 10.11 14.12 13.01
N PRO A 222 9.16 14.97 13.45
CA PRO A 222 8.96 15.28 14.87
C PRO A 222 8.35 14.08 15.60
N LYS A 223 8.28 14.18 16.92
CA LYS A 223 7.51 13.24 17.74
C LYS A 223 6.05 13.18 17.26
N GLU A 224 5.51 11.98 17.18
CA GLU A 224 4.17 11.71 16.65
C GLU A 224 4.01 12.13 15.17
N GLY A 225 5.12 12.36 14.47
CA GLY A 225 5.12 12.74 13.07
C GLY A 225 4.59 11.64 12.17
N ASN A 226 3.88 12.06 11.12
CA ASN A 226 3.30 11.19 10.09
C ASN A 226 3.46 11.82 8.71
N SER A 227 4.00 11.04 7.79
CA SER A 227 4.20 11.35 6.37
C SER A 227 4.33 10.04 5.60
N GLY A 228 4.64 10.09 4.31
CA GLY A 228 4.86 8.92 3.46
C GLY A 228 5.68 9.26 2.23
N ILE A 229 6.44 8.29 1.74
CA ILE A 229 7.07 8.32 0.42
C ILE A 229 6.27 7.40 -0.48
N TYR A 230 5.51 7.97 -1.41
CA TYR A 230 4.75 7.18 -2.38
C TYR A 230 5.61 6.88 -3.60
N ILE A 231 5.85 5.62 -3.84
CA ILE A 231 6.52 5.12 -5.04
C ILE A 231 5.49 4.87 -6.13
N ARG A 232 5.79 5.32 -7.36
CA ARG A 232 4.87 5.32 -8.51
C ARG A 232 3.54 6.05 -8.23
N GLY A 233 3.51 6.94 -7.22
CA GLY A 233 2.32 7.71 -6.84
C GLY A 233 1.19 6.88 -6.21
N ILE A 234 1.36 5.57 -6.00
CA ILE A 234 0.29 4.68 -5.56
C ILE A 234 0.65 3.73 -4.42
N TYR A 235 1.93 3.57 -4.09
CA TYR A 235 2.37 2.69 -3.01
C TYR A 235 3.14 3.48 -1.96
N GLU A 236 2.56 3.65 -0.81
CA GLU A 236 3.17 4.36 0.29
C GLU A 236 4.18 3.48 1.03
N VAL A 237 5.42 3.94 1.11
CA VAL A 237 6.37 3.52 2.12
C VAL A 237 6.25 4.48 3.29
N GLN A 238 5.76 3.97 4.41
CA GLN A 238 5.35 4.77 5.56
C GLN A 238 6.53 5.50 6.21
N VAL A 239 6.31 6.78 6.55
CA VAL A 239 7.22 7.61 7.34
C VAL A 239 6.49 8.06 8.59
N PHE A 240 6.69 7.34 9.69
CA PHE A 240 5.91 7.50 10.92
C PHE A 240 6.78 7.34 12.17
N ASP A 241 6.51 8.13 13.20
CA ASP A 241 7.15 7.94 14.51
C ASP A 241 6.61 6.68 15.20
N SER A 242 7.21 5.53 14.85
CA SER A 242 6.89 4.22 15.42
C SER A 242 7.94 3.71 16.39
N TYR A 243 8.93 4.52 16.75
CA TYR A 243 10.01 4.12 17.63
C TYR A 243 9.50 3.56 18.96
N GLY A 244 9.91 2.32 19.27
CA GLY A 244 9.47 1.62 20.49
C GLY A 244 8.05 1.07 20.45
N LYS A 245 7.31 1.22 19.34
CA LYS A 245 5.97 0.62 19.17
C LYS A 245 6.06 -0.83 18.71
N PRO A 246 5.06 -1.66 18.98
CA PRO A 246 4.96 -3.00 18.39
C PRO A 246 4.96 -2.95 16.86
N LEU A 247 5.54 -3.98 16.22
CA LEU A 247 5.57 -4.07 14.77
C LEU A 247 4.17 -4.23 14.17
N ASP A 248 3.86 -3.33 13.25
CA ASP A 248 2.59 -3.25 12.54
C ASP A 248 2.83 -2.83 11.08
N SER A 249 1.82 -2.98 10.22
CA SER A 249 1.88 -2.57 8.82
C SER A 249 1.76 -1.04 8.62
N HIS A 250 1.75 -0.27 9.69
CA HIS A 250 1.74 1.20 9.70
C HIS A 250 3.02 1.80 10.30
N ASN A 251 4.02 0.96 10.64
CA ASN A 251 5.29 1.45 11.17
C ASN A 251 6.19 2.03 10.08
N MET A 252 7.20 2.77 10.48
CA MET A 252 8.24 3.31 9.61
C MET A 252 8.77 2.25 8.64
N GLY A 253 8.77 2.57 7.35
CA GLY A 253 9.26 1.70 6.28
C GLY A 253 8.33 0.56 5.87
N ALA A 254 7.17 0.39 6.49
CA ALA A 254 6.13 -0.53 6.01
C ALA A 254 5.65 -0.11 4.61
N VAL A 255 5.19 -1.06 3.78
CA VAL A 255 4.26 -0.70 2.70
C VAL A 255 2.89 -0.56 3.36
N TYR A 256 2.43 0.67 3.49
CA TYR A 256 1.30 1.06 4.35
C TYR A 256 0.10 0.12 4.25
N SER A 257 -0.31 -0.42 5.41
CA SER A 257 -1.44 -1.34 5.51
C SER A 257 -1.32 -2.65 4.71
N ARG A 258 -0.23 -2.86 3.94
CA ARG A 258 -0.01 -4.01 3.06
C ARG A 258 1.05 -4.97 3.57
N ILE A 259 2.23 -4.44 3.90
CA ILE A 259 3.38 -5.27 4.29
C ILE A 259 3.98 -4.71 5.57
N LYS A 260 3.94 -5.53 6.62
CA LYS A 260 4.54 -5.23 7.91
C LYS A 260 6.07 -5.42 7.85
N PRO A 261 6.87 -4.51 8.44
CA PRO A 261 8.30 -4.72 8.61
C PRO A 261 8.62 -6.01 9.37
N ALA A 262 9.69 -6.69 8.98
CA ALA A 262 10.17 -7.88 9.66
C ALA A 262 10.90 -7.57 10.98
N ALA A 263 11.42 -6.34 11.13
CA ALA A 263 12.13 -5.86 12.30
C ALA A 263 11.89 -4.36 12.51
N ALA A 264 11.98 -3.91 13.75
CA ALA A 264 12.08 -2.49 14.10
C ALA A 264 13.52 -2.03 13.83
N ALA A 265 13.68 -0.99 13.04
CA ALA A 265 14.98 -0.45 12.68
C ALA A 265 15.00 1.08 12.68
N GLU A 266 13.89 1.71 13.02
CA GLU A 266 13.75 3.16 13.13
C GLU A 266 14.51 3.69 14.36
N LYS A 267 15.03 4.91 14.22
CA LYS A 267 15.60 5.71 15.32
C LYS A 267 14.50 6.60 15.92
N ALA A 268 14.78 7.19 17.07
CA ALA A 268 13.86 8.09 17.73
C ALA A 268 13.48 9.30 16.86
N ALA A 269 12.31 9.87 17.12
CA ALA A 269 11.87 11.10 16.48
C ALA A 269 12.94 12.22 16.64
N GLY A 270 13.11 13.03 15.59
CA GLY A 270 14.13 14.08 15.51
C GLY A 270 15.48 13.60 14.98
N GLU A 271 15.70 12.29 14.85
CA GLU A 271 16.89 11.72 14.20
C GLU A 271 16.67 11.47 12.72
N TRP A 272 17.73 11.59 11.90
CA TRP A 272 17.68 11.26 10.49
C TRP A 272 17.57 9.76 10.29
N GLN A 273 16.55 9.35 9.55
CA GLN A 273 16.28 7.99 9.10
C GLN A 273 16.75 7.86 7.67
N THR A 274 17.32 6.73 7.32
CA THR A 274 17.73 6.40 5.95
C THR A 274 16.81 5.31 5.40
N LEU A 275 16.18 5.56 4.27
CA LEU A 275 15.34 4.63 3.54
C LEU A 275 15.96 4.31 2.18
N ASP A 276 16.29 3.05 1.94
CA ASP A 276 16.63 2.52 0.62
C ASP A 276 15.48 1.62 0.16
N ILE A 277 14.80 2.03 -0.90
CA ILE A 277 13.60 1.37 -1.43
C ILE A 277 13.91 0.85 -2.82
N THR A 278 13.91 -0.47 -3.00
CA THR A 278 13.97 -1.09 -4.33
C THR A 278 12.59 -1.56 -4.72
N PHE A 279 12.09 -1.08 -5.85
CA PHE A 279 10.80 -1.46 -6.39
C PHE A 279 10.97 -1.96 -7.82
N VAL A 280 10.76 -3.27 -8.03
CA VAL A 280 10.95 -3.94 -9.31
C VAL A 280 9.81 -4.92 -9.55
N LYS A 281 9.16 -4.84 -10.72
CA LYS A 281 8.05 -5.72 -11.09
C LYS A 281 6.99 -5.86 -9.99
N ARG A 282 6.62 -4.73 -9.40
CA ARG A 282 5.67 -4.64 -8.28
C ARG A 282 6.07 -5.41 -7.02
N HIS A 283 7.37 -5.66 -6.82
CA HIS A 283 7.93 -6.21 -5.59
C HIS A 283 8.75 -5.13 -4.88
N ALA A 284 8.56 -5.02 -3.58
CA ALA A 284 9.24 -4.04 -2.75
C ALA A 284 10.31 -4.70 -1.88
N THR A 285 11.48 -4.08 -1.83
CA THR A 285 12.50 -4.29 -0.79
C THR A 285 12.73 -2.97 -0.10
N VAL A 286 12.70 -2.94 1.23
CA VAL A 286 12.95 -1.74 2.03
C VAL A 286 14.04 -2.03 3.04
N VAL A 287 15.07 -1.17 3.02
CA VAL A 287 16.14 -1.14 4.01
C VAL A 287 16.01 0.15 4.81
N LEU A 288 15.79 0.06 6.10
CA LEU A 288 15.67 1.17 7.02
C LEU A 288 16.90 1.21 7.92
N ASN A 289 17.64 2.31 7.89
CA ASN A 289 18.87 2.49 8.69
C ASN A 289 19.87 1.33 8.57
N GLY A 290 20.00 0.77 7.36
CA GLY A 290 20.90 -0.35 7.06
C GLY A 290 20.33 -1.74 7.40
N VAL A 291 19.12 -1.84 7.93
CA VAL A 291 18.45 -3.11 8.21
C VAL A 291 17.38 -3.38 7.16
N LYS A 292 17.46 -4.52 6.46
CA LYS A 292 16.44 -4.94 5.50
C LYS A 292 15.20 -5.40 6.26
N ILE A 293 14.14 -4.62 6.18
CA ILE A 293 12.88 -4.82 6.90
C ILE A 293 11.76 -5.39 6.02
N ILE A 294 11.87 -5.22 4.71
CA ILE A 294 11.02 -5.87 3.70
C ILE A 294 11.95 -6.45 2.64
N ASP A 295 11.76 -7.70 2.25
CA ASP A 295 12.61 -8.40 1.30
C ASP A 295 11.80 -8.94 0.13
N ASN A 296 11.87 -8.25 -1.01
CA ASN A 296 11.34 -8.66 -2.31
C ASN A 296 9.88 -9.17 -2.24
N GLN A 297 9.03 -8.44 -1.51
CA GLN A 297 7.63 -8.83 -1.27
C GLN A 297 6.70 -8.25 -2.33
N PRO A 298 5.70 -9.03 -2.83
CA PRO A 298 4.73 -8.55 -3.79
C PRO A 298 3.79 -7.50 -3.17
N VAL A 299 3.56 -6.40 -3.90
CA VAL A 299 2.59 -5.37 -3.51
C VAL A 299 1.33 -5.53 -4.38
N LEU A 300 0.28 -6.09 -3.79
CA LEU A 300 -0.90 -6.59 -4.50
C LEU A 300 -1.83 -5.49 -5.03
N GLY A 301 -1.70 -4.28 -4.55
CA GLY A 301 -2.54 -3.15 -4.98
C GLY A 301 -2.13 -1.84 -4.32
N PRO A 302 -2.75 -0.71 -4.71
CA PRO A 302 -2.43 0.61 -4.17
C PRO A 302 -2.66 0.71 -2.66
N THR A 303 -1.99 1.64 -2.01
CA THR A 303 -2.21 2.03 -0.62
C THR A 303 -3.19 3.20 -0.53
N GLY A 304 -3.65 3.55 0.66
CA GLY A 304 -4.46 4.75 0.87
C GLY A 304 -3.75 6.01 0.35
N GLY A 305 -4.49 6.95 -0.21
CA GLY A 305 -3.91 8.17 -0.80
C GLY A 305 -3.29 8.00 -2.18
N ALA A 306 -3.45 6.84 -2.82
CA ALA A 306 -2.97 6.59 -4.17
C ALA A 306 -3.60 7.56 -5.19
N LEU A 307 -2.80 8.01 -6.15
CA LEU A 307 -3.25 8.95 -7.19
C LEU A 307 -4.19 8.30 -8.20
N TRP A 308 -4.07 6.98 -8.41
CA TRP A 308 -4.90 6.19 -9.33
C TRP A 308 -4.88 4.71 -8.95
N PRO A 309 -5.86 3.91 -9.42
CA PRO A 309 -5.94 2.49 -9.08
C PRO A 309 -5.09 1.57 -9.98
N GLU A 310 -4.59 2.05 -11.12
CA GLU A 310 -3.80 1.28 -12.08
C GLU A 310 -2.41 0.97 -11.54
N VAL A 311 -2.01 -0.31 -11.58
CA VAL A 311 -0.73 -0.78 -11.01
C VAL A 311 0.36 -1.00 -12.06
N ASP A 312 0.04 -0.87 -13.34
CA ASP A 312 0.89 -1.21 -14.49
C ASP A 312 1.44 0.01 -15.24
N ARG A 313 1.20 1.22 -14.74
CA ARG A 313 1.75 2.45 -15.32
C ARG A 313 2.88 3.02 -14.47
N PRO A 314 3.86 3.71 -15.09
CA PRO A 314 4.81 4.54 -14.35
C PRO A 314 4.10 5.61 -13.53
N GLY A 315 4.76 6.10 -12.51
CA GLY A 315 4.23 7.18 -11.69
C GLY A 315 5.32 7.95 -10.95
N PRO A 316 4.98 9.09 -10.34
CA PRO A 316 5.92 9.95 -9.64
C PRO A 316 6.37 9.33 -8.33
N ILE A 317 7.47 9.85 -7.81
CA ILE A 317 7.71 9.83 -6.37
C ILE A 317 6.91 10.98 -5.79
N TYR A 318 6.04 10.71 -4.80
CA TYR A 318 5.41 11.80 -4.08
C TYR A 318 5.65 11.71 -2.58
N LEU A 319 5.75 12.86 -1.93
CA LEU A 319 6.00 13.05 -0.50
C LEU A 319 4.73 13.59 0.13
N GLN A 320 4.24 12.88 1.15
CA GLN A 320 3.03 13.28 1.84
C GLN A 320 3.27 14.52 2.70
N GLY A 321 2.46 15.54 2.53
CA GLY A 321 2.57 16.84 3.19
C GLY A 321 1.35 17.26 3.99
N ASP A 322 0.27 16.48 3.95
CA ASP A 322 -1.03 16.83 4.52
C ASP A 322 -1.23 16.40 5.98
N HIS A 323 -0.22 15.77 6.62
CA HIS A 323 -0.34 15.25 8.00
C HIS A 323 0.48 16.05 9.00
N THR A 324 1.82 15.98 8.95
CA THR A 324 2.70 16.72 9.87
C THR A 324 3.87 17.33 9.12
N GLY A 325 4.55 18.29 9.77
CA GLY A 325 5.81 18.79 9.25
C GLY A 325 6.85 17.68 9.13
N ILE A 326 7.65 17.74 8.08
CA ILE A 326 8.61 16.69 7.71
C ILE A 326 9.81 17.31 7.02
N GLU A 327 10.96 16.66 7.11
CA GLU A 327 12.18 17.05 6.43
C GLU A 327 12.74 15.88 5.62
N TYR A 328 13.27 16.20 4.43
CA TYR A 328 13.94 15.27 3.54
C TYR A 328 15.25 15.85 3.02
N ARG A 329 16.20 14.96 2.69
CA ARG A 329 17.43 15.29 1.97
C ARG A 329 17.95 14.05 1.24
N ASN A 330 18.95 14.23 0.40
CA ASN A 330 19.66 13.13 -0.30
C ASN A 330 18.66 12.21 -1.03
N ILE A 331 17.71 12.78 -1.79
CA ILE A 331 16.73 12.00 -2.55
C ILE A 331 17.34 11.64 -3.90
N VAL A 332 17.79 10.40 -4.05
CA VAL A 332 18.50 9.90 -5.23
C VAL A 332 17.82 8.64 -5.76
N LEU A 333 17.59 8.59 -7.06
CA LEU A 333 16.95 7.45 -7.71
C LEU A 333 17.86 6.86 -8.79
N ARG A 334 17.84 5.53 -8.92
CA ARG A 334 18.44 4.80 -10.04
C ARG A 334 17.36 3.99 -10.74
N ARG A 335 17.13 4.26 -12.01
CA ARG A 335 16.19 3.47 -12.83
C ARG A 335 16.76 2.08 -13.09
N VAL A 336 15.89 1.09 -13.23
CA VAL A 336 16.29 -0.18 -13.84
C VAL A 336 16.59 0.08 -15.31
N VAL A 337 17.68 -0.52 -15.78
CA VAL A 337 18.13 -0.49 -17.18
C VAL A 337 18.26 -1.92 -17.69
N ASP A 338 18.11 -2.10 -19.01
CA ASP A 338 18.19 -3.40 -19.70
C ASP A 338 19.60 -4.03 -19.66
#